data_556b9135d78f6a748dccf38e7aa0d6e5
#
_entry.id   556b9135d78f6a748dccf38e7aa0d6e5
#
_cell.length_a   1.000
_cell.length_b   1.000
_cell.length_c   1.000
_cell.angle_alpha   90.00
_cell.angle_beta   90.00
_cell.angle_gamma   90.00
#
_symmetry.space_group_name_H-M   'P 1'
#
loop_
_entity.id
_entity.type
_entity.pdbx_description
1 polymer ?
#
loop_
_entity_poly.entity_id
_entity_poly.type
_entity_poly.pdbx_seq_one_letter_code
_entity_poly.pdbx_strand_id
1 'polypeptide(L)'
;MLCHDSALGYRLKSGMRFLPLMLLWLLSACAERWEKPGTTEAEADAAQAACTAQAAEHIKPAMVWMQVAPAYWEPGDRHCWTGANGVTHCRSSPPRWRPPVFDWVDINIPARQEARTTCLREQGFTYQGLRPLRLF
;
A
#
# COMPACT_ATOMS: atom_id res chain seq x y z
N MET A 1 -3.01 -4.04 13.40
CA MET A 1 -1.54 -4.17 13.39
C MET A 1 -1.12 -3.71 11.99
N LEU A 2 -0.61 -2.48 11.89
CA LEU A 2 -0.27 -1.84 10.62
C LEU A 2 1.05 -2.45 10.10
N CYS A 3 1.10 -2.86 8.83
CA CYS A 3 2.37 -3.03 8.13
C CYS A 3 3.01 -1.63 8.02
N HIS A 4 3.83 -1.28 9.00
CA HIS A 4 4.48 0.03 9.08
C HIS A 4 5.72 -0.02 8.19
N ASP A 5 5.72 0.78 7.13
CA ASP A 5 6.91 1.10 6.35
C ASP A 5 7.89 1.88 7.24
N SER A 6 8.89 1.19 7.74
CA SER A 6 10.04 1.83 8.37
C SER A 6 11.07 2.14 7.29
N ALA A 7 10.91 3.29 6.62
CA ALA A 7 11.94 3.87 5.78
C ALA A 7 13.09 4.36 6.66
N LEU A 8 14.04 3.47 6.99
CA LEU A 8 15.32 3.86 7.58
C LEU A 8 16.23 4.40 6.49
N GLY A 9 16.52 5.70 6.56
CA GLY A 9 17.49 6.38 5.70
C GLY A 9 18.91 5.86 5.92
N TYR A 10 19.35 4.94 5.08
CA TYR A 10 20.76 4.52 5.01
C TYR A 10 21.53 5.43 4.07
N ARG A 11 22.52 6.14 4.61
CA ARG A 11 23.59 6.79 3.83
C ARG A 11 24.44 5.70 3.14
N LEU A 12 24.23 5.50 1.85
CA LEU A 12 25.10 4.64 1.02
C LEU A 12 26.42 5.34 0.74
N LYS A 13 27.49 4.89 1.41
CA LYS A 13 28.87 5.03 0.91
C LYS A 13 29.34 3.65 0.47
N SER A 14 29.66 3.55 -0.83
CA SER A 14 30.55 2.55 -1.47
C SER A 14 30.19 1.08 -1.34
N GLY A 15 29.71 0.46 -2.45
CA GLY A 15 29.56 -0.99 -2.58
C GLY A 15 28.53 -1.43 -3.61
N MET A 16 28.70 -1.04 -4.88
CA MET A 16 27.73 -1.26 -5.97
C MET A 16 27.50 -2.75 -6.38
N ARG A 17 27.90 -3.73 -5.57
CA ARG A 17 27.73 -5.17 -5.86
C ARG A 17 26.62 -5.85 -5.05
N PHE A 18 26.06 -5.19 -4.02
CA PHE A 18 24.98 -5.76 -3.18
C PHE A 18 23.61 -5.17 -3.46
N LEU A 19 23.49 -4.25 -4.41
CA LEU A 19 22.26 -3.57 -4.76
C LEU A 19 21.10 -4.51 -5.19
N PRO A 20 21.35 -5.57 -6.03
CA PRO A 20 20.25 -6.44 -6.44
C PRO A 20 19.71 -7.33 -5.31
N LEU A 21 20.55 -7.70 -4.34
CA LEU A 21 20.09 -8.53 -3.21
C LEU A 21 19.22 -7.73 -2.21
N MET A 22 19.52 -6.47 -1.99
CA MET A 22 18.71 -5.59 -1.12
C MET A 22 17.35 -5.24 -1.75
N LEU A 23 17.27 -5.16 -3.07
CA LEU A 23 16.02 -4.87 -3.77
C LEU A 23 15.00 -6.02 -3.64
N LEU A 24 15.46 -7.26 -3.51
CA LEU A 24 14.58 -8.41 -3.27
C LEU A 24 13.91 -8.39 -1.88
N TRP A 25 14.52 -7.78 -0.88
CA TRP A 25 13.96 -7.69 0.48
C TRP A 25 12.90 -6.61 0.63
N LEU A 26 12.83 -5.64 -0.31
CA LEU A 26 11.85 -4.56 -0.30
C LEU A 26 10.49 -4.95 -0.91
N LEU A 27 10.37 -6.14 -1.47
CA LEU A 27 9.13 -6.65 -2.07
C LEU A 27 8.32 -7.54 -1.12
N SER A 28 8.43 -7.36 0.20
CA SER A 28 7.54 -8.03 1.14
C SER A 28 6.14 -7.39 1.08
N ALA A 29 5.42 -7.68 0.01
CA ALA A 29 4.00 -7.36 -0.08
C ALA A 29 3.24 -8.20 0.95
N CYS A 30 2.25 -7.58 1.62
CA CYS A 30 1.35 -8.32 2.51
C CYS A 30 0.23 -8.94 1.68
N ALA A 31 -0.02 -10.24 1.85
CA ALA A 31 -1.16 -10.95 1.28
C ALA A 31 -2.20 -11.21 2.35
N GLU A 32 -3.47 -11.23 1.96
CA GLU A 32 -4.55 -11.66 2.85
C GLU A 32 -4.42 -13.16 3.14
N ARG A 33 -4.66 -13.53 4.39
CA ARG A 33 -4.69 -14.90 4.84
C ARG A 33 -6.12 -15.36 5.08
N TRP A 34 -6.54 -16.34 4.30
CA TRP A 34 -7.83 -16.99 4.43
C TRP A 34 -7.60 -18.46 4.76
N GLU A 35 -8.28 -18.97 5.76
CA GLU A 35 -8.13 -20.35 6.23
C GLU A 35 -9.47 -21.06 6.29
N LYS A 36 -9.43 -22.35 5.96
CA LYS A 36 -10.53 -23.29 6.12
C LYS A 36 -9.94 -24.58 6.71
N PRO A 37 -10.55 -25.19 7.75
CA PRO A 37 -10.08 -26.45 8.32
C PRO A 37 -9.94 -27.52 7.25
N GLY A 38 -8.78 -28.20 7.23
CA GLY A 38 -8.50 -29.30 6.31
C GLY A 38 -8.05 -28.87 4.90
N THR A 39 -7.86 -27.58 4.64
CA THR A 39 -7.31 -27.10 3.34
C THR A 39 -5.85 -26.68 3.48
N THR A 40 -5.09 -26.88 2.42
CA THR A 40 -3.72 -26.40 2.29
C THR A 40 -3.68 -24.91 1.93
N GLU A 41 -2.54 -24.28 2.13
CA GLU A 41 -2.31 -22.87 1.74
C GLU A 41 -2.49 -22.66 0.23
N ALA A 42 -2.02 -23.60 -0.59
CA ALA A 42 -2.17 -23.53 -2.05
C ALA A 42 -3.64 -23.61 -2.49
N GLU A 43 -4.46 -24.43 -1.83
CA GLU A 43 -5.90 -24.50 -2.10
C GLU A 43 -6.61 -23.20 -1.65
N ALA A 44 -6.21 -22.60 -0.55
CA ALA A 44 -6.73 -21.31 -0.11
C ALA A 44 -6.39 -20.20 -1.10
N ASP A 45 -5.16 -20.17 -1.62
CA ASP A 45 -4.75 -19.20 -2.63
C ASP A 45 -5.49 -19.40 -3.96
N ALA A 46 -5.71 -20.63 -4.37
CA ALA A 46 -6.50 -20.97 -5.56
C ALA A 46 -7.97 -20.52 -5.40
N ALA A 47 -8.58 -20.74 -4.24
CA ALA A 47 -9.94 -20.28 -3.93
C ALA A 47 -10.03 -18.74 -3.95
N GLN A 48 -9.04 -18.04 -3.40
CA GLN A 48 -8.97 -16.57 -3.46
C GLN A 48 -8.88 -16.06 -4.89
N ALA A 49 -8.06 -16.70 -5.73
CA ALA A 49 -7.95 -16.36 -7.15
C ALA A 49 -9.27 -16.58 -7.90
N ALA A 50 -9.92 -17.72 -7.67
CA ALA A 50 -11.21 -18.06 -8.28
C ALA A 50 -12.32 -17.06 -7.88
N CYS A 51 -12.48 -16.74 -6.59
CA CYS A 51 -13.45 -15.75 -6.11
C CYS A 51 -13.16 -14.36 -6.64
N THR A 52 -11.88 -13.99 -6.80
CA THR A 52 -11.48 -12.71 -7.40
C THR A 52 -11.88 -12.62 -8.87
N ALA A 53 -11.63 -13.69 -9.64
CA ALA A 53 -12.01 -13.75 -11.05
C ALA A 53 -13.53 -13.68 -11.21
N GLN A 54 -14.29 -14.45 -10.42
CA GLN A 54 -15.74 -14.42 -10.41
C GLN A 54 -16.30 -13.02 -10.10
N ALA A 55 -15.79 -12.35 -9.07
CA ALA A 55 -16.20 -11.01 -8.72
C ALA A 55 -15.93 -10.00 -9.86
N ALA A 56 -14.78 -10.12 -10.53
CA ALA A 56 -14.42 -9.26 -11.67
C ALA A 56 -15.28 -9.52 -12.92
N GLU A 57 -15.75 -10.75 -13.10
CA GLU A 57 -16.66 -11.10 -14.19
C GLU A 57 -18.05 -10.52 -13.99
N HIS A 58 -18.59 -10.59 -12.77
CA HIS A 58 -19.93 -10.11 -12.44
C HIS A 58 -20.00 -8.60 -12.27
N ILE A 59 -18.96 -7.98 -11.72
CA ILE A 59 -18.93 -6.56 -11.40
C ILE A 59 -17.82 -5.88 -12.23
N LYS A 60 -18.20 -5.36 -13.39
CA LYS A 60 -17.26 -4.68 -14.30
C LYS A 60 -16.75 -3.36 -13.69
N PRO A 61 -15.55 -2.90 -14.06
CA PRO A 61 -15.06 -1.57 -13.69
C PRO A 61 -16.02 -0.46 -14.14
N ALA A 62 -16.26 0.51 -13.26
CA ALA A 62 -17.01 1.73 -13.56
C ALA A 62 -16.12 2.95 -13.25
N MET A 63 -15.44 3.44 -14.29
CA MET A 63 -14.51 4.58 -14.16
C MET A 63 -15.27 5.89 -14.11
N VAL A 64 -15.03 6.69 -13.06
CA VAL A 64 -15.61 8.01 -12.86
C VAL A 64 -14.49 9.01 -12.61
N TRP A 65 -14.53 10.15 -13.31
CA TRP A 65 -13.63 11.27 -13.07
C TRP A 65 -14.08 12.00 -11.83
N MET A 66 -13.28 11.96 -10.76
CA MET A 66 -13.65 12.57 -9.49
C MET A 66 -12.45 13.17 -8.77
N GLN A 67 -12.72 14.06 -7.83
CA GLN A 67 -11.69 14.63 -6.97
C GLN A 67 -11.17 13.57 -5.98
N VAL A 68 -9.89 13.24 -6.07
CA VAL A 68 -9.21 12.27 -5.21
C VAL A 68 -8.45 12.91 -4.06
N ALA A 69 -8.06 14.19 -4.20
CA ALA A 69 -7.49 14.97 -3.11
C ALA A 69 -8.04 16.39 -3.11
N PRO A 70 -8.44 16.93 -1.95
CA PRO A 70 -8.87 18.32 -1.85
C PRO A 70 -7.70 19.28 -2.05
N ALA A 71 -8.02 20.52 -2.41
CA ALA A 71 -7.04 21.60 -2.37
C ALA A 71 -6.67 21.92 -0.90
N TYR A 72 -5.39 22.20 -0.66
CA TYR A 72 -4.92 22.58 0.67
C TYR A 72 -3.69 23.49 0.61
N TRP A 73 -3.44 24.18 1.72
CA TRP A 73 -2.19 24.88 1.94
C TRP A 73 -1.19 23.94 2.61
N GLU A 74 -0.12 23.63 1.91
CA GLU A 74 1.03 22.92 2.46
C GLU A 74 1.80 23.91 3.35
N PRO A 75 2.01 23.62 4.65
CA PRO A 75 2.79 24.49 5.51
C PRO A 75 4.22 24.59 5.01
N GLY A 76 4.82 25.75 5.15
CA GLY A 76 6.22 25.95 4.80
C GLY A 76 7.15 25.17 5.74
N ASP A 77 8.23 24.64 5.19
CA ASP A 77 9.27 23.97 5.98
C ASP A 77 10.11 24.98 6.76
N ARG A 78 10.48 24.58 7.95
CA ARG A 78 11.44 25.31 8.78
C ARG A 78 12.71 24.48 8.93
N HIS A 79 13.80 24.95 8.33
CA HIS A 79 15.11 24.34 8.43
C HIS A 79 15.99 25.18 9.34
N CYS A 80 16.51 24.55 10.42
CA CYS A 80 17.41 25.20 11.35
C CYS A 80 18.78 24.49 11.37
N TRP A 81 19.86 25.25 11.46
CA TRP A 81 21.23 24.74 11.61
C TRP A 81 22.01 25.59 12.63
N THR A 82 22.93 24.96 13.31
CA THR A 82 23.82 25.65 14.24
C THR A 82 25.14 25.99 13.56
N GLY A 83 25.49 27.25 13.50
CA GLY A 83 26.78 27.73 12.97
C GLY A 83 27.96 27.36 13.86
N ALA A 84 29.18 27.51 13.35
CA ALA A 84 30.41 27.22 14.08
C ALA A 84 30.60 28.04 15.36
N ASN A 85 29.92 29.19 15.47
CA ASN A 85 29.88 30.06 16.63
C ASN A 85 28.83 29.68 17.70
N GLY A 86 28.15 28.51 17.52
CA GLY A 86 27.10 28.05 18.41
C GLY A 86 25.74 28.74 18.24
N VAL A 87 25.60 29.67 17.29
CA VAL A 87 24.32 30.34 17.00
C VAL A 87 23.46 29.52 16.09
N THR A 88 22.20 29.34 16.46
CA THR A 88 21.21 28.65 15.63
C THR A 88 20.54 29.60 14.64
N HIS A 89 20.65 29.28 13.37
CA HIS A 89 20.02 29.98 12.27
C HIS A 89 18.83 29.15 11.76
N CYS A 90 17.68 29.78 11.53
CA CYS A 90 16.50 29.12 10.96
C CYS A 90 16.06 29.84 9.69
N ARG A 91 15.77 29.06 8.64
CA ARG A 91 15.15 29.55 7.42
C ARG A 91 13.79 28.86 7.26
N SER A 92 12.76 29.66 7.01
CA SER A 92 11.42 29.15 6.72
C SER A 92 11.08 29.41 5.27
N SER A 93 10.47 28.44 4.59
CA SER A 93 9.85 28.64 3.30
C SER A 93 8.39 29.09 3.49
N PRO A 94 7.80 29.88 2.55
CA PRO A 94 6.40 30.26 2.64
C PRO A 94 5.50 29.03 2.42
N PRO A 95 4.27 29.06 2.95
CA PRO A 95 3.26 28.06 2.62
C PRO A 95 3.02 28.01 1.11
N ARG A 96 2.74 26.79 0.59
CA ARG A 96 2.48 26.56 -0.82
C ARG A 96 1.05 26.07 -1.03
N TRP A 97 0.34 26.69 -1.94
CA TRP A 97 -0.97 26.22 -2.37
C TRP A 97 -0.84 24.93 -3.21
N ARG A 98 -1.59 23.90 -2.85
CA ARG A 98 -1.75 22.68 -3.60
C ARG A 98 -3.15 22.65 -4.19
N PRO A 99 -3.28 22.63 -5.53
CA PRO A 99 -4.59 22.54 -6.17
C PRO A 99 -5.25 21.18 -5.90
N PRO A 100 -6.57 21.06 -6.07
CA PRO A 100 -7.26 19.78 -5.97
C PRO A 100 -6.75 18.84 -7.08
N VAL A 101 -6.64 17.56 -6.75
CA VAL A 101 -6.26 16.52 -7.70
C VAL A 101 -7.50 15.75 -8.12
N PHE A 102 -7.68 15.58 -9.42
CA PHE A 102 -8.74 14.77 -10.01
C PHE A 102 -8.10 13.58 -10.71
N ASP A 103 -8.78 12.42 -10.68
CA ASP A 103 -8.34 11.22 -11.36
C ASP A 103 -9.53 10.34 -11.74
N TRP A 104 -9.30 9.37 -12.62
CA TRP A 104 -10.24 8.32 -12.94
C TRP A 104 -10.22 7.25 -11.86
N VAL A 105 -11.35 7.07 -11.17
CA VAL A 105 -11.48 6.11 -10.09
C VAL A 105 -12.52 5.07 -10.46
N ASP A 106 -12.19 3.81 -10.26
CA ASP A 106 -13.16 2.74 -10.39
C ASP A 106 -13.99 2.62 -9.11
N ILE A 107 -15.22 3.10 -9.18
CA ILE A 107 -16.16 3.11 -8.04
C ILE A 107 -16.67 1.72 -7.65
N ASN A 108 -16.46 0.70 -8.51
CA ASN A 108 -16.89 -0.67 -8.25
C ASN A 108 -15.85 -1.53 -7.51
N ILE A 109 -14.68 -0.99 -7.16
CA ILE A 109 -13.66 -1.71 -6.38
C ILE A 109 -14.23 -2.26 -5.07
N PRO A 110 -14.94 -1.48 -4.22
CA PRO A 110 -15.49 -1.99 -2.96
C PRO A 110 -16.51 -3.11 -3.18
N ALA A 111 -17.38 -2.98 -4.17
CA ALA A 111 -18.38 -4.00 -4.48
C ALA A 111 -17.73 -5.32 -4.94
N ARG A 112 -16.65 -5.26 -5.73
CA ARG A 112 -15.88 -6.47 -6.11
C ARG A 112 -15.18 -7.11 -4.91
N GLN A 113 -14.64 -6.30 -3.99
CA GLN A 113 -14.03 -6.81 -2.77
C GLN A 113 -15.06 -7.50 -1.86
N GLU A 114 -16.24 -6.92 -1.74
CA GLU A 114 -17.35 -7.52 -0.97
C GLU A 114 -17.82 -8.84 -1.60
N ALA A 115 -18.05 -8.87 -2.93
CA ALA A 115 -18.42 -10.08 -3.65
C ALA A 115 -17.39 -11.20 -3.50
N ARG A 116 -16.08 -10.86 -3.61
CA ARG A 116 -14.97 -11.81 -3.37
C ARG A 116 -15.00 -12.35 -1.93
N THR A 117 -15.18 -11.46 -0.95
CA THR A 117 -15.22 -11.83 0.47
C THR A 117 -16.42 -12.75 0.76
N THR A 118 -17.58 -12.45 0.20
CA THR A 118 -18.80 -13.28 0.32
C THR A 118 -18.57 -14.66 -0.29
N CYS A 119 -18.02 -14.74 -1.50
CA CYS A 119 -17.68 -16.00 -2.17
C CYS A 119 -16.76 -16.88 -1.29
N LEU A 120 -15.73 -16.30 -0.69
CA LEU A 120 -14.80 -17.03 0.20
C LEU A 120 -15.50 -17.53 1.47
N ARG A 121 -16.35 -16.72 2.08
CA ARG A 121 -17.12 -17.12 3.27
C ARG A 121 -18.12 -18.23 2.97
N GLU A 122 -18.81 -18.20 1.84
CA GLU A 122 -19.72 -19.23 1.38
C GLU A 122 -18.99 -20.56 1.15
N GLN A 123 -17.72 -20.53 0.72
CA GLN A 123 -16.86 -21.71 0.63
C GLN A 123 -16.31 -22.18 1.98
N GLY A 124 -16.62 -21.49 3.09
CA GLY A 124 -16.22 -21.84 4.44
C GLY A 124 -14.83 -21.33 4.85
N PHE A 125 -14.25 -20.37 4.12
CA PHE A 125 -13.02 -19.72 4.51
C PHE A 125 -13.27 -18.59 5.53
N THR A 126 -12.34 -18.43 6.46
CA THR A 126 -12.32 -17.35 7.46
C THR A 126 -11.09 -16.47 7.29
N TYR A 127 -11.28 -15.17 7.40
CA TYR A 127 -10.17 -14.22 7.31
C TYR A 127 -9.32 -14.21 8.57
N GLN A 128 -8.01 -14.36 8.44
CA GLN A 128 -7.03 -14.44 9.53
C GLN A 128 -6.08 -13.24 9.59
N GLY A 129 -6.27 -12.22 8.76
CA GLY A 129 -5.42 -11.05 8.70
C GLY A 129 -4.47 -11.03 7.51
N LEU A 130 -3.33 -10.36 7.67
CA LEU A 130 -2.31 -10.22 6.63
C LEU A 130 -1.09 -11.09 6.95
N ARG A 131 -0.50 -11.67 5.93
CA ARG A 131 0.77 -12.41 6.01
C ARG A 131 1.80 -11.83 5.03
N PRO A 132 3.11 -11.97 5.30
CA PRO A 132 4.12 -11.68 4.31
C PRO A 132 3.94 -12.57 3.07
N LEU A 133 4.08 -11.99 1.88
CA LEU A 133 4.05 -12.74 0.63
C LEU A 133 5.29 -13.64 0.57
N ARG A 134 5.09 -14.95 0.47
CA ARG A 134 6.19 -15.88 0.22
C ARG A 134 6.41 -15.95 -1.27
N LEU A 135 7.61 -15.59 -1.72
CA LEU A 135 7.98 -15.60 -3.14
C LEU A 135 8.55 -16.96 -3.60
N PHE A 136 8.56 -17.98 -2.70
CA PHE A 136 9.06 -19.33 -3.01
C PHE A 136 8.20 -20.38 -2.30
#